data_465edcc46e029d0fcc3f5df4643be94e
#
_entry.id   465edcc46e029d0fcc3f5df4643be94e
#
_cell.length_a   1.000
_cell.length_b   1.000
_cell.length_c   1.000
_cell.angle_alpha   90.00
_cell.angle_beta   90.00
_cell.angle_gamma   90.00
#
_symmetry.space_group_name_H-M   'P 1'
#
loop_
_entity.id
_entity.type
_entity.pdbx_description
1 polymer ?
#
loop_
_entity_poly.entity_id
_entity_poly.type
_entity_poly.pdbx_seq_one_letter_code
_entity_poly.pdbx_strand_id
1 'polypeptide(L)'
;MTDFSTFLKKMKRQIVNLSKKVSSGLSRPEQKFAADMCYGMLSSGSCLLTDVACALQETSKKVNTVERLCRHLERGVPDAAQRNYQSLLCSMVPADEVTVHIDNSDVVKPCGKVFEGLGTVRDGSKSSGSKCVFEKGFYVTEAVAITNNRQPVSVFSEVWSVYSPTYVSNGEFAYTSAAVSRCNEMFGQVVYVMDRGYDDNYVMQFIEKTGQKYVIRLKNNRVVHIGGKKMSVQELCRNHRGQYSMDAYRHGKKCRIKFSSIKCTLSASSQEVTVIVVYGGKNPMTLVTNCTVSSKEDMISVVKRYFSRWRIEEYFRCKKQSFGFENFRVRSLQSINALNFWLSVCMLFLASIKERANSNLMYRECMEVADPIKDEVHFFYYRLADGVRRTLAKARTGVQAFFKTLRPNQAQIHIRGYQFV
;
A
#
# COMPACT_ATOMS: atom_id res chain seq x y z
N MET A 1 18.92 21.33 20.74
CA MET A 1 17.68 20.50 20.88
C MET A 1 16.52 21.36 20.43
N THR A 2 15.80 20.93 19.39
CA THR A 2 14.55 21.60 18.98
C THR A 2 13.56 21.41 20.12
N ASP A 3 12.92 22.50 20.57
CA ASP A 3 11.88 22.41 21.60
C ASP A 3 10.82 21.41 21.14
N PHE A 4 10.56 20.40 21.97
CA PHE A 4 9.59 19.32 21.66
C PHE A 4 8.21 19.88 21.28
N SER A 5 7.81 21.01 21.87
CA SER A 5 6.54 21.66 21.54
C SER A 5 6.52 22.19 20.10
N THR A 6 7.64 22.67 19.62
CA THR A 6 7.83 23.13 18.23
C THR A 6 7.80 21.97 17.26
N PHE A 7 8.43 20.86 17.59
CA PHE A 7 8.40 19.65 16.79
C PHE A 7 6.97 19.06 16.67
N LEU A 8 6.26 18.96 17.79
CA LEU A 8 4.86 18.50 17.82
C LEU A 8 3.94 19.38 16.96
N LYS A 9 4.08 20.73 17.07
CA LYS A 9 3.32 21.67 16.21
C LYS A 9 3.65 21.47 14.73
N LYS A 10 4.92 21.27 14.39
CA LYS A 10 5.38 21.02 13.01
C LYS A 10 4.78 19.72 12.46
N MET A 11 4.78 18.64 13.25
CA MET A 11 4.19 17.36 12.85
C MET A 11 2.70 17.49 12.58
N LYS A 12 1.92 18.08 13.50
CA LYS A 12 0.50 18.35 13.31
C LYS A 12 0.25 19.16 12.03
N ARG A 13 1.04 20.23 11.82
CA ARG A 13 0.92 21.05 10.60
C ARG A 13 1.16 20.24 9.33
N GLN A 14 2.15 19.35 9.33
CA GLN A 14 2.40 18.51 8.13
C GLN A 14 1.28 17.52 7.86
N ILE A 15 0.70 16.88 8.89
CA ILE A 15 -0.47 16.01 8.74
C ILE A 15 -1.65 16.79 8.16
N VAL A 16 -1.94 17.97 8.73
CA VAL A 16 -3.02 18.84 8.25
C VAL A 16 -2.74 19.34 6.82
N ASN A 17 -1.51 19.66 6.48
CA ASN A 17 -1.16 20.11 5.13
C ASN A 17 -1.35 18.96 4.11
N LEU A 18 -0.96 17.74 4.44
CA LEU A 18 -1.22 16.58 3.58
C LEU A 18 -2.74 16.36 3.43
N SER A 19 -3.49 16.33 4.53
CA SER A 19 -4.94 16.15 4.48
C SER A 19 -5.65 17.23 3.65
N LYS A 20 -5.22 18.50 3.77
CA LYS A 20 -5.72 19.61 2.96
C LYS A 20 -5.40 19.44 1.47
N LYS A 21 -4.21 18.95 1.12
CA LYS A 21 -3.86 18.64 -0.27
C LYS A 21 -4.77 17.55 -0.82
N VAL A 22 -4.96 16.44 -0.08
CA VAL A 22 -5.84 15.35 -0.49
C VAL A 22 -7.29 15.81 -0.58
N SER A 23 -7.77 16.66 0.32
CA SER A 23 -9.14 17.15 0.35
C SER A 23 -9.34 18.52 -0.34
N SER A 24 -8.39 18.96 -1.17
CA SER A 24 -8.52 20.19 -1.93
C SER A 24 -9.76 20.17 -2.83
N GLY A 25 -10.51 21.26 -2.86
CA GLY A 25 -11.76 21.37 -3.63
C GLY A 25 -12.98 20.76 -2.94
N LEU A 26 -12.84 20.08 -1.81
CA LEU A 26 -13.97 19.58 -1.03
C LEU A 26 -14.53 20.65 -0.09
N SER A 27 -15.74 20.39 0.42
CA SER A 27 -16.38 21.25 1.41
C SER A 27 -15.58 21.30 2.71
N ARG A 28 -15.76 22.36 3.51
CA ARG A 28 -15.10 22.51 4.81
C ARG A 28 -15.33 21.32 5.77
N PRO A 29 -16.55 20.77 5.91
CA PRO A 29 -16.76 19.57 6.74
C PRO A 29 -15.95 18.37 6.25
N GLU A 30 -15.84 18.16 4.95
CA GLU A 30 -15.06 17.06 4.36
C GLU A 30 -13.55 17.28 4.55
N GLN A 31 -13.05 18.50 4.40
CA GLN A 31 -11.66 18.83 4.69
C GLN A 31 -11.32 18.60 6.18
N LYS A 32 -12.25 18.97 7.09
CA LYS A 32 -12.11 18.68 8.52
C LYS A 32 -12.09 17.18 8.76
N PHE A 33 -13.01 16.43 8.14
CA PHE A 33 -13.06 14.98 8.24
C PHE A 33 -11.75 14.33 7.77
N ALA A 34 -11.21 14.74 6.63
CA ALA A 34 -9.92 14.25 6.12
C ALA A 34 -8.79 14.44 7.13
N ALA A 35 -8.70 15.62 7.74
CA ALA A 35 -7.69 15.89 8.76
C ALA A 35 -7.92 15.13 10.06
N ASP A 36 -9.18 14.99 10.49
CA ASP A 36 -9.55 14.22 11.67
C ASP A 36 -9.17 12.73 11.50
N MET A 37 -9.45 12.14 10.33
CA MET A 37 -9.08 10.76 10.02
C MET A 37 -7.56 10.57 9.99
N CYS A 38 -6.83 11.40 9.23
CA CYS A 38 -5.38 11.28 9.14
C CYS A 38 -4.70 11.47 10.50
N TYR A 39 -5.07 12.53 11.23
CA TYR A 39 -4.49 12.79 12.54
C TYR A 39 -4.88 11.72 13.57
N GLY A 40 -6.15 11.35 13.60
CA GLY A 40 -6.65 10.38 14.55
C GLY A 40 -6.03 9.00 14.38
N MET A 41 -5.93 8.48 13.15
CA MET A 41 -5.27 7.20 12.87
C MET A 41 -3.78 7.25 13.20
N LEU A 42 -3.05 8.29 12.77
CA LEU A 42 -1.62 8.42 13.05
C LEU A 42 -1.33 8.59 14.55
N SER A 43 -2.22 9.26 15.28
CA SER A 43 -2.06 9.50 16.71
C SER A 43 -2.43 8.29 17.56
N SER A 44 -3.51 7.58 17.20
CA SER A 44 -3.95 6.39 17.93
C SER A 44 -3.22 5.11 17.51
N GLY A 45 -2.69 5.06 16.28
CA GLY A 45 -2.22 3.81 15.66
C GLY A 45 -3.38 2.82 15.46
N SER A 46 -4.58 3.29 15.17
CA SER A 46 -5.79 2.45 15.11
C SER A 46 -6.75 2.90 14.02
N CYS A 47 -7.38 1.93 13.37
CA CYS A 47 -8.52 2.13 12.45
C CYS A 47 -9.87 2.05 13.19
N LEU A 48 -9.89 1.80 14.50
CA LEU A 48 -11.10 1.79 15.30
C LEU A 48 -11.55 3.24 15.56
N LEU A 49 -12.72 3.62 15.07
CA LEU A 49 -13.20 5.01 15.14
C LEU A 49 -13.32 5.55 16.56
N THR A 50 -13.53 4.68 17.56
CA THR A 50 -13.51 5.08 18.98
C THR A 50 -12.12 5.56 19.42
N ASP A 51 -11.06 4.95 18.93
CA ASP A 51 -9.69 5.33 19.26
C ASP A 51 -9.30 6.60 18.49
N VAL A 52 -9.70 6.68 17.22
CA VAL A 52 -9.59 7.90 16.41
C VAL A 52 -10.29 9.07 17.11
N ALA A 53 -11.54 8.92 17.56
CA ALA A 53 -12.29 9.96 18.24
C ALA A 53 -11.63 10.37 19.57
N CYS A 54 -11.07 9.42 20.33
CA CYS A 54 -10.29 9.73 21.53
C CYS A 54 -9.07 10.59 21.22
N ALA A 55 -8.33 10.25 20.16
CA ALA A 55 -7.12 10.97 19.76
C ALA A 55 -7.42 12.42 19.30
N LEU A 56 -8.63 12.69 18.79
CA LEU A 56 -9.04 14.03 18.37
C LEU A 56 -9.22 15.00 19.54
N GLN A 57 -9.48 14.53 20.76
CA GLN A 57 -9.66 15.34 21.96
C GLN A 57 -10.68 16.49 21.75
N GLU A 58 -11.79 16.18 21.09
CA GLU A 58 -12.89 17.14 20.88
C GLU A 58 -13.66 17.39 22.18
N THR A 59 -14.24 18.59 22.33
CA THR A 59 -15.10 18.95 23.47
C THR A 59 -16.47 18.29 23.42
N SER A 60 -16.88 17.82 22.23
CA SER A 60 -18.11 17.06 22.02
C SER A 60 -18.04 15.66 22.64
N LYS A 61 -19.20 15.07 22.97
CA LYS A 61 -19.26 13.69 23.45
C LYS A 61 -18.60 12.76 22.38
N LYS A 62 -17.80 11.81 22.85
CA LYS A 62 -17.09 10.86 21.99
C LYS A 62 -18.00 10.15 20.98
N VAL A 63 -19.21 9.76 21.41
CA VAL A 63 -20.19 9.10 20.54
C VAL A 63 -20.56 9.97 19.34
N ASN A 64 -20.78 11.26 19.54
CA ASN A 64 -21.14 12.20 18.46
C ASN A 64 -19.98 12.34 17.45
N THR A 65 -18.72 12.31 17.93
CA THR A 65 -17.54 12.32 17.06
C THR A 65 -17.48 11.04 16.24
N VAL A 66 -17.69 9.87 16.85
CA VAL A 66 -17.72 8.58 16.13
C VAL A 66 -18.83 8.56 15.08
N GLU A 67 -20.04 8.98 15.41
CA GLU A 67 -21.16 9.05 14.46
C GLU A 67 -20.88 10.00 13.28
N ARG A 68 -20.27 11.14 13.56
CA ARG A 68 -19.82 12.07 12.51
C ARG A 68 -18.83 11.43 11.56
N LEU A 69 -17.84 10.72 12.09
CA LEU A 69 -16.84 10.00 11.27
C LEU A 69 -17.51 8.87 10.47
N CYS A 70 -18.39 8.09 11.07
CA CYS A 70 -19.15 7.04 10.36
C CYS A 70 -19.94 7.60 9.18
N ARG A 71 -20.73 8.67 9.41
CA ARG A 71 -21.53 9.30 8.33
C ARG A 71 -20.68 9.79 7.14
N HIS A 72 -19.46 10.25 7.39
CA HIS A 72 -18.56 10.62 6.30
C HIS A 72 -18.04 9.38 5.56
N LEU A 73 -17.67 8.31 6.26
CA LEU A 73 -17.23 7.05 5.64
C LEU A 73 -18.34 6.40 4.81
N GLU A 74 -19.60 6.47 5.26
CA GLU A 74 -20.76 5.95 4.53
C GLU A 74 -21.01 6.62 3.18
N ARG A 75 -20.52 7.84 2.98
CA ARG A 75 -20.55 8.54 1.69
C ARG A 75 -19.51 8.06 0.70
N GLY A 76 -18.57 7.21 1.14
CA GLY A 76 -17.44 6.77 0.34
C GLY A 76 -16.31 7.82 0.26
N VAL A 77 -15.42 7.62 -0.69
CA VAL A 77 -14.30 8.54 -0.95
C VAL A 77 -14.68 9.48 -2.11
N PRO A 78 -14.67 10.79 -1.89
CA PRO A 78 -14.95 11.74 -2.98
C PRO A 78 -13.92 11.63 -4.11
N ASP A 79 -14.37 11.68 -5.37
CA ASP A 79 -13.50 11.60 -6.55
C ASP A 79 -12.36 12.63 -6.55
N ALA A 80 -12.65 13.84 -6.06
CA ALA A 80 -11.62 14.87 -5.94
C ALA A 80 -10.52 14.45 -4.95
N ALA A 81 -10.85 13.78 -3.84
CA ALA A 81 -9.86 13.26 -2.90
C ALA A 81 -9.02 12.16 -3.54
N GLN A 82 -9.63 11.28 -4.33
CA GLN A 82 -8.89 10.23 -5.05
C GLN A 82 -7.93 10.85 -6.07
N ARG A 83 -8.38 11.77 -6.92
CA ARG A 83 -7.51 12.46 -7.89
C ARG A 83 -6.37 13.21 -7.24
N ASN A 84 -6.65 13.94 -6.15
CA ASN A 84 -5.61 14.67 -5.41
C ASN A 84 -4.57 13.73 -4.78
N TYR A 85 -5.02 12.61 -4.21
CA TYR A 85 -4.14 11.56 -3.68
C TYR A 85 -3.25 10.99 -4.78
N GLN A 86 -3.80 10.66 -5.93
CA GLN A 86 -3.06 10.14 -7.09
C GLN A 86 -2.00 11.14 -7.58
N SER A 87 -2.36 12.41 -7.70
CA SER A 87 -1.41 13.47 -8.08
C SER A 87 -0.23 13.58 -7.12
N LEU A 88 -0.47 13.48 -5.81
CA LEU A 88 0.58 13.47 -4.80
C LEU A 88 1.47 12.24 -4.94
N LEU A 89 0.89 11.08 -5.20
CA LEU A 89 1.61 9.83 -5.38
C LEU A 89 2.50 9.88 -6.62
N CYS A 90 1.99 10.35 -7.76
CA CYS A 90 2.77 10.50 -9.00
C CYS A 90 4.04 11.33 -8.80
N SER A 91 4.01 12.33 -7.91
CA SER A 91 5.19 13.14 -7.62
C SER A 91 6.29 12.41 -6.83
N MET A 92 6.04 11.20 -6.33
CA MET A 92 6.96 10.43 -5.50
C MET A 92 7.59 9.23 -6.21
N VAL A 93 7.04 8.82 -7.35
CA VAL A 93 7.49 7.67 -8.12
C VAL A 93 8.41 8.07 -9.28
N PRO A 94 9.22 7.14 -9.84
CA PRO A 94 10.01 7.41 -11.03
C PRO A 94 9.14 7.87 -12.21
N ALA A 95 9.65 8.81 -13.01
CA ALA A 95 8.91 9.36 -14.14
C ALA A 95 8.88 8.42 -15.35
N ASP A 96 9.97 7.65 -15.57
CA ASP A 96 10.15 6.87 -16.80
C ASP A 96 9.45 5.50 -16.74
N GLU A 97 9.74 4.71 -15.71
CA GLU A 97 9.21 3.36 -15.56
C GLU A 97 8.93 3.06 -14.08
N VAL A 98 7.68 2.80 -13.74
CA VAL A 98 7.24 2.54 -12.37
C VAL A 98 7.16 1.04 -12.12
N THR A 99 7.78 0.58 -11.03
CA THR A 99 7.58 -0.79 -10.54
C THR A 99 6.36 -0.81 -9.61
N VAL A 100 5.38 -1.66 -9.94
CA VAL A 100 4.16 -1.85 -9.15
C VAL A 100 4.08 -3.30 -8.69
N HIS A 101 3.94 -3.50 -7.38
CA HIS A 101 3.66 -4.82 -6.82
C HIS A 101 2.14 -4.95 -6.64
N ILE A 102 1.57 -6.08 -7.08
CA ILE A 102 0.16 -6.43 -6.84
C ILE A 102 0.12 -7.71 -6.04
N ASP A 103 -0.69 -7.71 -4.98
CA ASP A 103 -0.92 -8.88 -4.14
C ASP A 103 -2.27 -8.79 -3.44
N ASN A 104 -2.78 -9.93 -2.98
CA ASN A 104 -3.98 -10.04 -2.17
C ASN A 104 -3.60 -10.39 -0.72
N SER A 105 -4.35 -9.83 0.23
CA SER A 105 -4.26 -10.22 1.64
C SER A 105 -5.66 -10.48 2.19
N ASP A 106 -5.73 -11.31 3.23
CA ASP A 106 -6.94 -11.51 4.04
C ASP A 106 -7.17 -10.33 4.99
N VAL A 107 -8.42 -10.08 5.36
CA VAL A 107 -8.84 -9.19 6.44
C VAL A 107 -9.81 -9.99 7.32
N VAL A 108 -9.29 -10.54 8.42
CA VAL A 108 -9.99 -11.53 9.23
C VAL A 108 -10.97 -10.88 10.19
N LYS A 109 -12.19 -11.41 10.24
CA LYS A 109 -13.30 -10.96 11.12
C LYS A 109 -13.96 -12.14 11.82
N PRO A 110 -13.25 -12.89 12.69
CA PRO A 110 -13.76 -14.16 13.24
C PRO A 110 -15.08 -13.99 14.02
N CYS A 111 -15.26 -12.87 14.72
CA CYS A 111 -16.48 -12.54 15.46
C CYS A 111 -17.48 -11.70 14.65
N GLY A 112 -17.25 -11.48 13.36
CA GLY A 112 -18.12 -10.67 12.50
C GLY A 112 -19.46 -11.35 12.27
N LYS A 113 -20.57 -10.58 12.42
CA LYS A 113 -21.94 -11.09 12.21
C LYS A 113 -22.74 -10.26 11.21
N VAL A 114 -22.52 -8.96 11.14
CA VAL A 114 -23.42 -7.98 10.49
C VAL A 114 -22.63 -7.04 9.55
N PHE A 115 -21.57 -7.53 8.92
CA PHE A 115 -20.87 -6.78 7.90
C PHE A 115 -21.47 -7.10 6.52
N GLU A 116 -21.67 -6.06 5.72
CA GLU A 116 -22.08 -6.21 4.33
C GLU A 116 -21.02 -7.02 3.56
N GLY A 117 -21.47 -8.03 2.82
CA GLY A 117 -20.60 -8.85 2.00
C GLY A 117 -19.58 -9.69 2.79
N LEU A 118 -19.80 -9.96 4.08
CA LEU A 118 -18.89 -10.78 4.88
C LEU A 118 -18.78 -12.20 4.31
N GLY A 119 -17.61 -12.55 3.82
CA GLY A 119 -17.32 -13.85 3.23
C GLY A 119 -16.49 -14.75 4.15
N THR A 120 -15.93 -15.78 3.53
CA THR A 120 -14.94 -16.68 4.14
C THR A 120 -13.61 -16.51 3.43
N VAL A 121 -12.54 -16.30 4.18
CA VAL A 121 -11.19 -16.12 3.66
C VAL A 121 -10.23 -17.11 4.28
N ARG A 122 -9.15 -17.42 3.58
CA ARG A 122 -8.05 -18.18 4.15
C ARG A 122 -7.26 -17.27 5.08
N ASP A 123 -7.24 -17.60 6.38
CA ASP A 123 -6.40 -16.88 7.35
C ASP A 123 -4.92 -17.25 7.11
N GLY A 124 -4.18 -16.34 6.49
CA GLY A 124 -2.76 -16.53 6.20
C GLY A 124 -1.90 -16.66 7.45
N SER A 125 -2.31 -16.05 8.56
CA SER A 125 -1.57 -16.06 9.83
C SER A 125 -1.67 -17.40 10.56
N LYS A 126 -2.79 -18.10 10.42
CA LYS A 126 -3.07 -19.42 11.04
C LYS A 126 -2.86 -20.59 10.10
N SER A 127 -2.73 -20.35 8.80
CA SER A 127 -2.53 -21.38 7.80
C SER A 127 -1.06 -21.76 7.66
N SER A 128 -0.79 -23.04 7.41
CA SER A 128 0.54 -23.56 7.08
C SER A 128 0.52 -24.32 5.75
N GLY A 129 1.66 -24.83 5.30
CA GLY A 129 1.74 -25.65 4.08
C GLY A 129 0.91 -26.93 4.13
N SER A 130 0.64 -27.45 5.34
CA SER A 130 -0.14 -28.68 5.56
C SER A 130 -1.56 -28.46 6.08
N LYS A 131 -1.88 -27.24 6.59
CA LYS A 131 -3.19 -26.94 7.18
C LYS A 131 -3.70 -25.59 6.71
N CYS A 132 -4.82 -25.60 5.98
CA CYS A 132 -5.53 -24.37 5.65
C CYS A 132 -6.57 -24.07 6.74
N VAL A 133 -6.56 -22.84 7.26
CA VAL A 133 -7.54 -22.34 8.21
C VAL A 133 -8.37 -21.29 7.50
N PHE A 134 -9.69 -21.43 7.56
CA PHE A 134 -10.64 -20.47 7.00
C PHE A 134 -11.40 -19.77 8.10
N GLU A 135 -11.56 -18.47 7.96
CA GLU A 135 -12.26 -17.59 8.90
C GLU A 135 -13.20 -16.66 8.15
N LYS A 136 -14.16 -16.07 8.87
CA LYS A 136 -14.96 -14.97 8.31
C LYS A 136 -14.07 -13.78 8.03
N GLY A 137 -14.29 -13.09 6.90
CA GLY A 137 -13.47 -11.96 6.53
C GLY A 137 -13.70 -11.47 5.11
N PHE A 138 -12.76 -10.65 4.68
CA PHE A 138 -12.67 -10.07 3.35
C PHE A 138 -11.28 -10.32 2.77
N TYR A 139 -11.15 -10.23 1.46
CA TYR A 139 -9.88 -10.03 0.80
C TYR A 139 -9.64 -8.54 0.60
N VAL A 140 -8.38 -8.15 0.48
CA VAL A 140 -7.98 -6.84 -0.01
C VAL A 140 -6.98 -7.04 -1.14
N THR A 141 -7.29 -6.50 -2.31
CA THR A 141 -6.34 -6.40 -3.42
C THR A 141 -5.64 -5.06 -3.31
N GLU A 142 -4.33 -5.09 -3.27
CA GLU A 142 -3.48 -3.90 -3.17
C GLU A 142 -2.54 -3.85 -4.37
N ALA A 143 -2.40 -2.67 -4.99
CA ALA A 143 -1.31 -2.36 -5.89
C ALA A 143 -0.47 -1.25 -5.27
N VAL A 144 0.82 -1.50 -5.03
CA VAL A 144 1.73 -0.50 -4.49
C VAL A 144 2.81 -0.14 -5.52
N ALA A 145 2.94 1.15 -5.79
CA ALA A 145 4.06 1.67 -6.57
C ALA A 145 5.27 1.88 -5.67
N ILE A 146 6.45 1.67 -6.22
CA ILE A 146 7.71 1.85 -5.50
C ILE A 146 8.24 3.25 -5.80
N THR A 147 8.40 4.05 -4.76
CA THR A 147 8.90 5.43 -4.84
C THR A 147 10.39 5.48 -5.18
N ASN A 148 10.89 6.68 -5.50
CA ASN A 148 12.31 6.94 -5.76
C ASN A 148 13.23 6.46 -4.62
N ASN A 149 12.77 6.54 -3.36
CA ASN A 149 13.48 6.03 -2.18
C ASN A 149 13.04 4.61 -1.79
N ARG A 150 12.48 3.86 -2.73
CA ARG A 150 12.10 2.45 -2.59
C ARG A 150 11.05 2.18 -1.51
N GLN A 151 10.16 3.14 -1.25
CA GLN A 151 9.03 2.94 -0.33
C GLN A 151 7.78 2.52 -1.11
N PRO A 152 6.97 1.57 -0.60
CA PRO A 152 5.70 1.22 -1.24
C PRO A 152 4.63 2.26 -0.90
N VAL A 153 3.90 2.71 -1.91
CA VAL A 153 2.73 3.61 -1.78
C VAL A 153 1.55 3.04 -2.55
N SER A 154 0.37 3.06 -1.96
CA SER A 154 -0.83 2.44 -2.52
C SER A 154 -1.33 3.22 -3.74
N VAL A 155 -1.47 2.56 -4.86
CA VAL A 155 -2.10 3.08 -6.10
C VAL A 155 -3.55 2.66 -6.17
N PHE A 156 -3.80 1.42 -5.79
CA PHE A 156 -5.10 0.79 -5.76
C PHE A 156 -5.22 -0.07 -4.51
N SER A 157 -6.34 0.03 -3.83
CA SER A 157 -6.63 -0.80 -2.67
C SER A 157 -8.13 -0.98 -2.56
N GLU A 158 -8.62 -2.20 -2.71
CA GLU A 158 -10.03 -2.54 -2.62
C GLU A 158 -10.27 -3.75 -1.73
N VAL A 159 -11.13 -3.58 -0.74
CA VAL A 159 -11.62 -4.64 0.14
C VAL A 159 -12.86 -5.25 -0.49
N TRP A 160 -12.86 -6.58 -0.63
CA TRP A 160 -13.91 -7.32 -1.32
C TRP A 160 -14.09 -8.73 -0.75
N SER A 161 -15.15 -9.39 -1.17
CA SER A 161 -15.41 -10.80 -0.88
C SER A 161 -16.09 -11.48 -2.07
N VAL A 162 -16.31 -12.78 -1.97
CA VAL A 162 -17.06 -13.55 -2.96
C VAL A 162 -18.53 -13.09 -3.11
N TYR A 163 -19.05 -12.29 -2.17
CA TYR A 163 -20.38 -11.69 -2.23
C TYR A 163 -20.38 -10.25 -2.76
N SER A 164 -19.21 -9.72 -3.13
CA SER A 164 -19.13 -8.39 -3.75
C SER A 164 -19.69 -8.43 -5.18
N PRO A 165 -20.47 -7.42 -5.61
CA PRO A 165 -21.08 -7.41 -6.95
C PRO A 165 -20.06 -7.56 -8.09
N THR A 166 -18.90 -6.95 -7.95
CA THR A 166 -17.78 -7.02 -8.92
C THR A 166 -17.16 -8.42 -9.01
N TYR A 167 -17.22 -9.21 -7.92
CA TYR A 167 -16.70 -10.58 -7.92
C TYR A 167 -17.55 -11.52 -8.77
N VAL A 168 -18.86 -11.36 -8.74
CA VAL A 168 -19.82 -12.26 -9.44
C VAL A 168 -19.59 -12.30 -10.95
N SER A 169 -19.11 -11.19 -11.54
CA SER A 169 -18.90 -11.10 -12.99
C SER A 169 -17.57 -11.72 -13.45
N ASN A 170 -16.51 -11.69 -12.66
CA ASN A 170 -15.16 -12.05 -13.15
C ASN A 170 -14.19 -12.57 -12.06
N GLY A 171 -14.69 -12.93 -10.90
CA GLY A 171 -13.90 -13.49 -9.79
C GLY A 171 -12.77 -12.54 -9.32
N GLU A 172 -11.68 -13.13 -8.85
CA GLU A 172 -10.49 -12.37 -8.40
C GLU A 172 -9.83 -11.55 -9.51
N PHE A 173 -9.97 -11.99 -10.76
CA PHE A 173 -9.40 -11.29 -11.91
C PHE A 173 -9.97 -9.89 -12.07
N ALA A 174 -11.23 -9.65 -11.67
CA ALA A 174 -11.85 -8.32 -11.71
C ALA A 174 -11.04 -7.27 -10.93
N TYR A 175 -10.55 -7.64 -9.75
CA TYR A 175 -9.77 -6.73 -8.90
C TYR A 175 -8.34 -6.56 -9.39
N THR A 176 -7.72 -7.62 -9.89
CA THR A 176 -6.39 -7.54 -10.51
C THR A 176 -6.42 -6.66 -11.76
N SER A 177 -7.41 -6.84 -12.63
CA SER A 177 -7.55 -6.03 -13.84
C SER A 177 -7.88 -4.56 -13.52
N ALA A 178 -8.72 -4.31 -12.50
CA ALA A 178 -8.99 -2.94 -12.02
C ALA A 178 -7.71 -2.27 -11.48
N ALA A 179 -6.89 -3.00 -10.72
CA ALA A 179 -5.61 -2.51 -10.22
C ALA A 179 -4.65 -2.15 -11.36
N VAL A 180 -4.51 -3.03 -12.37
CA VAL A 180 -3.70 -2.79 -13.57
C VAL A 180 -4.22 -1.58 -14.35
N SER A 181 -5.54 -1.50 -14.58
CA SER A 181 -6.16 -0.37 -15.29
C SER A 181 -5.89 0.95 -14.56
N ARG A 182 -6.06 0.98 -13.24
CA ARG A 182 -5.78 2.17 -12.43
C ARG A 182 -4.31 2.61 -12.52
N CYS A 183 -3.38 1.67 -12.50
CA CYS A 183 -1.96 1.98 -12.64
C CYS A 183 -1.65 2.55 -14.04
N ASN A 184 -2.26 1.98 -15.09
CA ASN A 184 -2.06 2.43 -16.47
C ASN A 184 -2.65 3.83 -16.73
N GLU A 185 -3.74 4.20 -16.03
CA GLU A 185 -4.29 5.56 -16.08
C GLU A 185 -3.33 6.59 -15.45
N MET A 186 -2.49 6.17 -14.51
CA MET A 186 -1.63 7.07 -13.75
C MET A 186 -0.20 7.13 -14.27
N PHE A 187 0.30 6.05 -14.86
CA PHE A 187 1.71 5.91 -15.23
C PHE A 187 1.87 5.51 -16.69
N GLY A 188 2.88 6.09 -17.36
CA GLY A 188 3.13 5.79 -18.78
C GLY A 188 3.70 4.38 -19.01
N GLN A 189 4.72 4.00 -18.24
CA GLN A 189 5.34 2.67 -18.31
C GLN A 189 5.35 2.02 -16.93
N VAL A 190 4.83 0.78 -16.88
CA VAL A 190 4.73 0.02 -15.63
C VAL A 190 5.35 -1.36 -15.79
N VAL A 191 6.08 -1.80 -14.77
CA VAL A 191 6.48 -3.20 -14.60
C VAL A 191 5.74 -3.77 -13.42
N TYR A 192 4.77 -4.65 -13.67
CA TYR A 192 4.01 -5.35 -12.65
C TYR A 192 4.81 -6.51 -12.08
N VAL A 193 4.92 -6.57 -10.76
CA VAL A 193 5.63 -7.64 -10.06
C VAL A 193 4.64 -8.39 -9.18
N MET A 194 4.47 -9.67 -9.45
CA MET A 194 3.46 -10.48 -8.80
C MET A 194 4.02 -11.83 -8.34
N ASP A 195 3.35 -12.43 -7.38
CA ASP A 195 3.74 -13.73 -6.85
C ASP A 195 3.26 -14.89 -7.75
N ARG A 196 3.48 -16.12 -7.27
CA ARG A 196 3.11 -17.35 -7.98
C ARG A 196 1.59 -17.54 -8.09
N GLY A 197 0.79 -16.88 -7.28
CA GLY A 197 -0.67 -16.91 -7.38
C GLY A 197 -1.16 -16.34 -8.71
N TYR A 198 -0.45 -15.34 -9.22
CA TYR A 198 -0.73 -14.64 -10.47
C TYR A 198 -0.12 -15.31 -11.72
N ASP A 199 0.46 -16.50 -11.60
CA ASP A 199 0.85 -17.31 -12.78
C ASP A 199 -0.39 -17.82 -13.50
N ASP A 200 -1.02 -16.92 -14.25
CA ASP A 200 -2.25 -17.10 -15.00
C ASP A 200 -2.15 -16.42 -16.36
N ASN A 201 -2.64 -17.12 -17.39
CA ASN A 201 -2.57 -16.62 -18.77
C ASN A 201 -3.42 -15.37 -18.97
N TYR A 202 -4.59 -15.28 -18.33
CA TYR A 202 -5.47 -14.11 -18.47
C TYR A 202 -4.82 -12.85 -17.89
N VAL A 203 -4.13 -12.98 -16.76
CA VAL A 203 -3.39 -11.87 -16.14
C VAL A 203 -2.25 -11.40 -17.06
N MET A 204 -1.42 -12.33 -17.55
CA MET A 204 -0.30 -11.99 -18.43
C MET A 204 -0.79 -11.35 -19.72
N GLN A 205 -1.76 -11.94 -20.40
CA GLN A 205 -2.34 -11.42 -21.65
C GLN A 205 -3.01 -10.04 -21.44
N PHE A 206 -3.66 -9.84 -20.30
CA PHE A 206 -4.26 -8.55 -20.00
C PHE A 206 -3.19 -7.45 -19.88
N ILE A 207 -2.10 -7.71 -19.18
CA ILE A 207 -0.98 -6.76 -19.07
C ILE A 207 -0.33 -6.52 -20.44
N GLU A 208 -0.08 -7.59 -21.22
CA GLU A 208 0.50 -7.49 -22.57
C GLU A 208 -0.36 -6.64 -23.51
N LYS A 209 -1.67 -6.82 -23.49
CA LYS A 209 -2.63 -6.04 -24.31
C LYS A 209 -2.60 -4.54 -23.99
N THR A 210 -2.20 -4.17 -22.79
CA THR A 210 -2.05 -2.76 -22.40
C THR A 210 -0.66 -2.20 -22.72
N GLY A 211 0.23 -2.97 -23.35
CA GLY A 211 1.59 -2.58 -23.69
C GLY A 211 2.54 -2.49 -22.49
N GLN A 212 2.13 -3.04 -21.35
CA GLN A 212 2.90 -2.98 -20.11
C GLN A 212 3.75 -4.23 -19.89
N LYS A 213 4.64 -4.16 -18.90
CA LYS A 213 5.59 -5.23 -18.59
C LYS A 213 5.24 -5.92 -17.29
N TYR A 214 5.75 -7.15 -17.12
CA TYR A 214 5.56 -7.91 -15.88
C TYR A 214 6.79 -8.73 -15.50
N VAL A 215 6.87 -9.06 -14.21
CA VAL A 215 7.75 -10.07 -13.63
C VAL A 215 6.89 -10.91 -12.68
N ILE A 216 6.59 -12.15 -13.08
CA ILE A 216 5.71 -13.05 -12.33
C ILE A 216 6.48 -14.32 -11.98
N ARG A 217 6.31 -14.82 -10.75
CA ARG A 217 6.88 -16.10 -10.36
C ARG A 217 6.01 -17.24 -10.90
N LEU A 218 6.64 -18.19 -11.59
CA LEU A 218 5.93 -19.34 -12.17
C LEU A 218 5.63 -20.43 -11.14
N LYS A 219 4.54 -21.15 -11.35
CA LYS A 219 4.20 -22.41 -10.68
C LYS A 219 5.17 -23.51 -11.16
N ASN A 220 5.51 -24.43 -10.28
CA ASN A 220 6.49 -25.48 -10.61
C ASN A 220 6.00 -26.44 -11.73
N ASN A 221 4.69 -26.60 -11.87
CA ASN A 221 4.05 -27.41 -12.89
C ASN A 221 3.74 -26.65 -14.20
N ARG A 222 4.15 -25.37 -14.30
CA ARG A 222 3.98 -24.59 -15.52
C ARG A 222 4.74 -25.22 -16.67
N VAL A 223 4.11 -25.27 -17.84
CA VAL A 223 4.73 -25.75 -19.07
C VAL A 223 5.16 -24.58 -19.93
N VAL A 224 6.37 -24.67 -20.46
CA VAL A 224 6.95 -23.72 -21.41
C VAL A 224 7.36 -24.46 -22.70
N HIS A 225 7.47 -23.74 -23.80
CA HIS A 225 7.89 -24.27 -25.09
C HIS A 225 9.23 -23.66 -25.48
N ILE A 226 10.23 -24.48 -25.74
CA ILE A 226 11.58 -24.09 -26.11
C ILE A 226 11.97 -24.84 -27.37
N GLY A 227 12.24 -24.13 -28.49
CA GLY A 227 12.56 -24.77 -29.76
C GLY A 227 11.52 -25.78 -30.22
N GLY A 228 10.22 -25.51 -29.99
CA GLY A 228 9.11 -26.39 -30.34
C GLY A 228 8.86 -27.56 -29.39
N LYS A 229 9.73 -27.78 -28.37
CA LYS A 229 9.58 -28.84 -27.37
C LYS A 229 8.87 -28.34 -26.13
N LYS A 230 7.91 -29.11 -25.62
CA LYS A 230 7.27 -28.88 -24.31
C LYS A 230 8.20 -29.29 -23.18
N MET A 231 8.33 -28.44 -22.18
CA MET A 231 9.12 -28.70 -20.99
C MET A 231 8.43 -28.12 -19.75
N SER A 232 8.42 -28.85 -18.65
CA SER A 232 7.94 -28.28 -17.37
C SER A 232 9.00 -27.34 -16.80
N VAL A 233 8.55 -26.34 -16.04
CA VAL A 233 9.44 -25.43 -15.31
C VAL A 233 10.36 -26.20 -14.35
N GLN A 234 9.88 -27.30 -13.77
CA GLN A 234 10.69 -28.13 -12.89
C GLN A 234 11.83 -28.82 -13.64
N GLU A 235 11.56 -29.33 -14.84
CA GLU A 235 12.55 -29.94 -15.74
C GLU A 235 13.55 -28.88 -16.25
N LEU A 236 13.07 -27.69 -16.60
CA LEU A 236 13.89 -26.56 -16.97
C LEU A 236 14.92 -26.25 -15.87
N CYS A 237 14.53 -26.23 -14.60
CA CYS A 237 15.41 -25.98 -13.47
C CYS A 237 16.50 -27.05 -13.31
N ARG A 238 16.25 -28.30 -13.70
CA ARG A 238 17.26 -29.38 -13.63
C ARG A 238 18.30 -29.28 -14.74
N ASN A 239 17.87 -28.82 -15.91
CA ASN A 239 18.71 -28.80 -17.11
C ASN A 239 19.53 -27.52 -17.24
N HIS A 240 19.18 -26.45 -16.53
CA HIS A 240 19.87 -25.17 -16.59
C HIS A 240 20.58 -24.88 -15.26
N ARG A 241 21.89 -24.64 -15.35
CA ARG A 241 22.72 -24.17 -14.22
C ARG A 241 22.86 -22.66 -14.28
N GLY A 242 22.97 -22.00 -13.14
CA GLY A 242 23.15 -20.56 -13.08
C GLY A 242 24.45 -20.12 -13.72
N GLN A 243 24.38 -19.33 -14.80
CA GLN A 243 25.52 -18.77 -15.52
C GLN A 243 26.16 -17.59 -14.81
N TYR A 244 25.32 -16.77 -14.17
CA TYR A 244 25.71 -15.56 -13.47
C TYR A 244 25.45 -15.66 -12.00
N SER A 245 26.13 -14.82 -11.22
CA SER A 245 25.90 -14.75 -9.77
C SER A 245 25.88 -13.31 -9.28
N MET A 246 25.14 -13.06 -8.20
CA MET A 246 25.15 -11.82 -7.44
C MET A 246 24.97 -12.09 -5.95
N ASP A 247 25.41 -11.14 -5.15
CA ASP A 247 25.11 -11.14 -3.71
C ASP A 247 23.70 -10.62 -3.47
N ALA A 248 22.96 -11.28 -2.60
CA ALA A 248 21.62 -10.91 -2.16
C ALA A 248 21.47 -11.08 -0.66
N TYR A 249 20.48 -10.44 -0.07
CA TYR A 249 20.12 -10.67 1.32
C TYR A 249 18.88 -11.56 1.41
N ARG A 250 18.93 -12.57 2.25
CA ARG A 250 17.81 -13.44 2.53
C ARG A 250 17.68 -13.62 4.04
N HIS A 251 16.51 -13.22 4.59
CA HIS A 251 16.28 -13.24 6.05
C HIS A 251 17.41 -12.54 6.84
N GLY A 252 17.83 -11.37 6.37
CA GLY A 252 18.90 -10.58 6.99
C GLY A 252 20.33 -11.13 6.78
N LYS A 253 20.50 -12.30 6.14
CA LYS A 253 21.81 -12.89 5.89
C LYS A 253 22.24 -12.69 4.44
N LYS A 254 23.48 -12.27 4.23
CA LYS A 254 24.10 -12.20 2.91
C LYS A 254 24.22 -13.60 2.33
N CYS A 255 23.72 -13.82 1.13
CA CYS A 255 23.84 -15.06 0.38
C CYS A 255 24.20 -14.77 -1.08
N ARG A 256 24.88 -15.72 -1.71
CA ARG A 256 25.19 -15.65 -3.13
C ARG A 256 24.15 -16.44 -3.90
N ILE A 257 23.44 -15.77 -4.81
CA ILE A 257 22.50 -16.40 -5.72
C ILE A 257 23.12 -16.57 -7.10
N LYS A 258 22.70 -17.63 -7.81
CA LYS A 258 23.07 -17.87 -9.22
C LYS A 258 21.80 -17.76 -10.07
N PHE A 259 21.92 -17.33 -11.30
CA PHE A 259 20.78 -17.23 -12.21
C PHE A 259 21.18 -17.41 -13.66
N SER A 260 20.21 -17.80 -14.49
CA SER A 260 20.32 -17.91 -15.95
C SER A 260 18.98 -17.52 -16.58
N SER A 261 18.99 -17.11 -17.85
CA SER A 261 17.79 -16.78 -18.61
C SER A 261 17.62 -17.70 -19.81
N ILE A 262 16.37 -17.91 -20.19
CA ILE A 262 15.98 -18.74 -21.34
C ILE A 262 14.80 -18.07 -22.01
N LYS A 263 14.87 -17.92 -23.32
CA LYS A 263 13.78 -17.50 -24.17
C LYS A 263 12.84 -18.67 -24.44
N CYS A 264 11.55 -18.48 -24.27
CA CYS A 264 10.55 -19.50 -24.50
C CYS A 264 9.20 -18.86 -24.84
N THR A 265 8.21 -19.69 -25.22
CA THR A 265 6.82 -19.29 -25.32
C THR A 265 5.99 -20.01 -24.26
N LEU A 266 4.93 -19.38 -23.80
CA LEU A 266 3.96 -20.00 -22.90
C LEU A 266 2.88 -20.70 -23.74
N SER A 267 2.29 -21.77 -23.18
CA SER A 267 1.31 -22.62 -23.91
C SER A 267 0.08 -21.87 -24.44
N ALA A 268 -0.21 -20.69 -23.91
CA ALA A 268 -1.38 -19.88 -24.26
C ALA A 268 -1.03 -18.60 -25.02
N SER A 269 0.24 -18.33 -25.26
CA SER A 269 0.70 -17.13 -25.97
C SER A 269 1.73 -17.52 -27.04
N SER A 270 1.57 -17.00 -28.26
CA SER A 270 2.61 -17.09 -29.29
C SER A 270 3.75 -16.11 -29.03
N GLN A 271 3.64 -15.24 -28.03
CA GLN A 271 4.62 -14.22 -27.73
C GLN A 271 5.83 -14.80 -26.99
N GLU A 272 7.02 -14.47 -27.45
CA GLU A 272 8.26 -14.86 -26.80
C GLU A 272 8.42 -14.11 -25.46
N VAL A 273 8.69 -14.87 -24.41
CA VAL A 273 8.97 -14.37 -23.06
C VAL A 273 10.32 -14.89 -22.59
N THR A 274 10.89 -14.24 -21.58
CA THR A 274 12.11 -14.71 -20.93
C THR A 274 11.78 -15.33 -19.60
N VAL A 275 12.24 -16.55 -19.36
CA VAL A 275 12.21 -17.21 -18.04
C VAL A 275 13.60 -17.07 -17.40
N ILE A 276 13.65 -16.55 -16.17
CA ILE A 276 14.86 -16.47 -15.37
C ILE A 276 14.78 -17.48 -14.24
N VAL A 277 15.74 -18.41 -14.20
CA VAL A 277 15.86 -19.39 -13.12
C VAL A 277 16.86 -18.87 -12.10
N VAL A 278 16.43 -18.79 -10.83
CA VAL A 278 17.25 -18.27 -9.72
C VAL A 278 17.50 -19.39 -8.70
N TYR A 279 18.77 -19.65 -8.44
CA TYR A 279 19.27 -20.63 -7.48
C TYR A 279 19.88 -19.92 -6.25
N GLY A 280 19.83 -20.53 -5.10
CA GLY A 280 20.34 -19.98 -3.82
C GLY A 280 19.38 -20.15 -2.67
N GLY A 281 18.25 -20.84 -2.93
CA GLY A 281 17.31 -21.30 -1.91
C GLY A 281 17.22 -22.81 -1.83
N LYS A 282 16.32 -23.31 -0.96
CA LYS A 282 16.01 -24.77 -0.87
C LYS A 282 15.58 -25.34 -2.22
N ASN A 283 14.77 -24.58 -2.96
CA ASN A 283 14.34 -24.92 -4.31
C ASN A 283 14.63 -23.75 -5.24
N PRO A 284 14.89 -24.02 -6.54
CA PRO A 284 14.99 -22.97 -7.55
C PRO A 284 13.71 -22.15 -7.62
N MET A 285 13.84 -20.88 -7.98
CA MET A 285 12.72 -19.97 -8.24
C MET A 285 12.77 -19.59 -9.72
N THR A 286 11.62 -19.63 -10.39
CA THR A 286 11.48 -19.25 -11.78
C THR A 286 10.63 -18.01 -11.91
N LEU A 287 11.13 -17.04 -12.67
CA LEU A 287 10.46 -15.79 -12.97
C LEU A 287 10.22 -15.74 -14.48
N VAL A 288 9.02 -15.37 -14.88
CA VAL A 288 8.69 -15.05 -16.27
C VAL A 288 8.55 -13.55 -16.43
N THR A 289 9.04 -13.05 -17.57
CA THR A 289 8.93 -11.62 -17.91
C THR A 289 8.82 -11.43 -19.41
N ASN A 290 8.05 -10.42 -19.81
CA ASN A 290 8.04 -9.85 -21.16
C ASN A 290 8.97 -8.63 -21.31
N CYS A 291 9.74 -8.28 -20.27
CA CYS A 291 10.81 -7.30 -20.38
C CYS A 291 11.90 -7.80 -21.35
N THR A 292 12.52 -6.89 -22.09
CA THR A 292 13.72 -7.19 -22.86
C THR A 292 14.85 -7.59 -21.92
N VAL A 293 15.42 -8.78 -22.13
CA VAL A 293 16.55 -9.30 -21.35
C VAL A 293 17.65 -9.69 -22.34
N SER A 294 18.62 -8.81 -22.51
CA SER A 294 19.74 -8.96 -23.47
C SER A 294 21.09 -9.09 -22.76
N SER A 295 21.19 -8.62 -21.52
CA SER A 295 22.42 -8.55 -20.74
C SER A 295 22.28 -9.19 -19.36
N LYS A 296 23.41 -9.36 -18.68
CA LYS A 296 23.46 -9.77 -17.27
C LYS A 296 22.79 -8.72 -16.38
N GLU A 297 22.96 -7.45 -16.70
CA GLU A 297 22.41 -6.31 -15.98
C GLU A 297 20.89 -6.30 -16.06
N ASP A 298 20.29 -6.64 -17.21
CA ASP A 298 18.85 -6.78 -17.36
C ASP A 298 18.31 -7.91 -16.49
N MET A 299 18.98 -9.06 -16.47
CA MET A 299 18.60 -10.17 -15.58
C MET A 299 18.65 -9.77 -14.11
N ILE A 300 19.73 -9.06 -13.71
CA ILE A 300 19.87 -8.55 -12.33
C ILE A 300 18.73 -7.59 -12.01
N SER A 301 18.34 -6.72 -12.93
CA SER A 301 17.23 -5.79 -12.77
C SER A 301 15.90 -6.53 -12.49
N VAL A 302 15.58 -7.52 -13.32
CA VAL A 302 14.39 -8.35 -13.15
C VAL A 302 14.38 -9.07 -11.79
N VAL A 303 15.51 -9.70 -11.42
CA VAL A 303 15.63 -10.42 -10.14
C VAL A 303 15.51 -9.46 -8.96
N LYS A 304 16.13 -8.28 -9.02
CA LYS A 304 16.01 -7.25 -7.95
C LYS A 304 14.59 -6.72 -7.83
N ARG A 305 13.89 -6.51 -8.95
CA ARG A 305 12.46 -6.11 -8.94
C ARG A 305 11.60 -7.16 -8.24
N TYR A 306 11.80 -8.43 -8.59
CA TYR A 306 11.06 -9.51 -7.92
C TYR A 306 11.40 -9.59 -6.43
N PHE A 307 12.64 -9.47 -6.04
CA PHE A 307 13.03 -9.49 -4.64
C PHE A 307 12.49 -8.30 -3.84
N SER A 308 12.19 -7.19 -4.50
CA SER A 308 11.54 -6.06 -3.83
C SER A 308 10.06 -6.31 -3.51
N ARG A 309 9.44 -7.38 -4.02
CA ARG A 309 8.03 -7.72 -3.82
C ARG A 309 7.66 -7.90 -2.34
N TRP A 310 8.57 -8.37 -1.49
CA TRP A 310 8.30 -8.48 -0.06
C TRP A 310 7.80 -7.18 0.59
N ARG A 311 8.03 -6.04 -0.06
CA ARG A 311 7.57 -4.72 0.44
C ARG A 311 6.06 -4.59 0.50
N ILE A 312 5.31 -5.27 -0.38
CA ILE A 312 3.85 -5.26 -0.31
C ILE A 312 3.37 -6.10 0.88
N GLU A 313 4.04 -7.22 1.18
CA GLU A 313 3.73 -8.04 2.37
C GLU A 313 3.96 -7.24 3.66
N GLU A 314 5.07 -6.50 3.74
CA GLU A 314 5.35 -5.61 4.88
C GLU A 314 4.37 -4.41 4.93
N TYR A 315 3.91 -3.93 3.77
CA TYR A 315 2.90 -2.89 3.69
C TYR A 315 1.57 -3.36 4.29
N PHE A 316 1.09 -4.55 3.91
CA PHE A 316 -0.08 -5.18 4.53
C PHE A 316 0.11 -5.37 6.04
N ARG A 317 1.26 -5.92 6.42
CA ARG A 317 1.58 -6.17 7.82
C ARG A 317 1.57 -4.87 8.63
N CYS A 318 2.10 -3.78 8.09
CA CYS A 318 2.06 -2.48 8.74
C CYS A 318 0.62 -1.96 8.91
N LYS A 319 -0.24 -2.07 7.88
CA LYS A 319 -1.67 -1.74 7.99
C LYS A 319 -2.35 -2.53 9.11
N LYS A 320 -2.08 -3.84 9.19
CA LYS A 320 -2.68 -4.73 10.20
C LYS A 320 -2.13 -4.50 11.60
N GLN A 321 -0.81 -4.42 11.77
CA GLN A 321 -0.17 -4.38 13.08
C GLN A 321 -0.03 -2.97 13.65
N SER A 322 0.39 -1.98 12.84
CA SER A 322 0.61 -0.62 13.33
C SER A 322 -0.66 0.21 13.41
N PHE A 323 -1.70 -0.16 12.63
CA PHE A 323 -2.97 0.58 12.57
C PHE A 323 -4.19 -0.28 12.92
N GLY A 324 -4.01 -1.56 13.22
CA GLY A 324 -5.11 -2.45 13.59
C GLY A 324 -6.20 -2.52 12.50
N PHE A 325 -5.83 -2.58 11.22
CA PHE A 325 -6.79 -2.51 10.12
C PHE A 325 -7.89 -3.57 10.24
N GLU A 326 -7.60 -4.74 10.79
CA GLU A 326 -8.62 -5.78 11.03
C GLU A 326 -9.60 -5.48 12.18
N ASN A 327 -9.37 -4.40 12.96
CA ASN A 327 -10.20 -4.05 14.12
C ASN A 327 -11.36 -3.10 13.80
N PHE A 328 -11.53 -2.65 12.55
CA PHE A 328 -12.64 -1.76 12.18
C PHE A 328 -14.00 -2.34 12.55
N ARG A 329 -14.99 -1.45 12.81
CA ARG A 329 -16.37 -1.80 13.14
C ARG A 329 -17.41 -1.15 12.22
N VAL A 330 -16.98 -0.36 11.23
CA VAL A 330 -17.85 0.11 10.15
C VAL A 330 -18.34 -1.09 9.36
N ARG A 331 -19.59 -1.07 8.89
CA ARG A 331 -20.28 -2.29 8.43
C ARG A 331 -20.50 -2.35 6.93
N SER A 332 -20.76 -1.22 6.27
CA SER A 332 -20.92 -1.22 4.81
C SER A 332 -19.58 -1.39 4.11
N LEU A 333 -19.57 -2.12 2.99
CA LEU A 333 -18.36 -2.33 2.19
C LEU A 333 -17.78 -0.98 1.71
N GLN A 334 -18.66 -0.04 1.37
CA GLN A 334 -18.28 1.32 1.02
C GLN A 334 -17.53 2.04 2.16
N SER A 335 -18.02 1.94 3.40
CA SER A 335 -17.35 2.53 4.57
C SER A 335 -16.00 1.87 4.85
N ILE A 336 -15.90 0.54 4.66
CA ILE A 336 -14.65 -0.21 4.84
C ILE A 336 -13.61 0.26 3.81
N ASN A 337 -14.01 0.40 2.56
CA ASN A 337 -13.13 0.90 1.48
C ASN A 337 -12.73 2.37 1.70
N ALA A 338 -13.66 3.22 2.16
CA ALA A 338 -13.34 4.60 2.52
C ALA A 338 -12.32 4.67 3.68
N LEU A 339 -12.49 3.84 4.71
CA LEU A 339 -11.55 3.73 5.83
C LEU A 339 -10.16 3.28 5.34
N ASN A 340 -10.11 2.29 4.47
CA ASN A 340 -8.88 1.77 3.87
C ASN A 340 -8.16 2.84 3.02
N PHE A 341 -8.91 3.67 2.29
CA PHE A 341 -8.35 4.81 1.56
C PHE A 341 -7.67 5.80 2.51
N TRP A 342 -8.33 6.23 3.59
CA TRP A 342 -7.73 7.16 4.56
C TRP A 342 -6.53 6.56 5.29
N LEU A 343 -6.53 5.25 5.51
CA LEU A 343 -5.33 4.55 5.99
C LEU A 343 -4.20 4.62 4.94
N SER A 344 -4.50 4.46 3.66
CA SER A 344 -3.50 4.62 2.59
C SER A 344 -2.94 6.04 2.52
N VAL A 345 -3.74 7.07 2.83
CA VAL A 345 -3.26 8.46 3.01
C VAL A 345 -2.30 8.57 4.20
N CYS A 346 -2.57 7.88 5.32
CA CYS A 346 -1.64 7.83 6.45
C CYS A 346 -0.31 7.14 6.08
N MET A 347 -0.38 6.05 5.33
CA MET A 347 0.82 5.36 4.82
C MET A 347 1.62 6.25 3.85
N LEU A 348 0.94 7.03 3.00
CA LEU A 348 1.58 8.02 2.13
C LEU A 348 2.29 9.11 2.96
N PHE A 349 1.72 9.52 4.10
CA PHE A 349 2.38 10.43 5.03
C PHE A 349 3.72 9.85 5.53
N LEU A 350 3.73 8.58 5.96
CA LEU A 350 4.96 7.90 6.40
C LEU A 350 5.99 7.81 5.27
N ALA A 351 5.56 7.49 4.06
CA ALA A 351 6.41 7.51 2.87
C ALA A 351 7.03 8.89 2.65
N SER A 352 6.22 9.95 2.73
CA SER A 352 6.67 11.33 2.50
C SER A 352 7.71 11.80 3.53
N ILE A 353 7.68 11.30 4.76
CA ILE A 353 8.71 11.55 5.76
C ILE A 353 10.02 10.89 5.32
N LYS A 354 9.96 9.65 4.81
CA LYS A 354 11.13 8.90 4.36
C LYS A 354 11.73 9.46 3.07
N GLU A 355 10.90 9.88 2.12
CA GLU A 355 11.36 10.50 0.86
C GLU A 355 12.26 11.73 1.10
N ARG A 356 12.03 12.43 2.19
CA ARG A 356 12.78 13.64 2.59
C ARG A 356 13.80 13.38 3.71
N ALA A 357 14.17 12.11 3.96
CA ALA A 357 15.00 11.74 5.12
C ALA A 357 16.32 12.52 5.22
N ASN A 358 16.97 12.78 4.09
CA ASN A 358 18.28 13.47 4.07
C ASN A 358 18.22 14.96 4.47
N SER A 359 17.06 15.61 4.33
CA SER A 359 16.82 17.01 4.64
C SER A 359 15.77 17.24 5.73
N ASN A 360 15.21 16.17 6.29
CA ASN A 360 14.03 16.25 7.12
C ASN A 360 14.31 15.90 8.58
N LEU A 361 14.40 16.95 9.42
CA LEU A 361 14.48 16.81 10.87
C LEU A 361 13.39 15.88 11.43
N MET A 362 12.19 15.84 10.80
CA MET A 362 11.10 15.01 11.23
C MET A 362 11.42 13.51 11.15
N TYR A 363 12.14 13.08 10.13
CA TYR A 363 12.57 11.67 10.03
C TYR A 363 13.47 11.31 11.22
N ARG A 364 14.47 12.13 11.51
CA ARG A 364 15.40 11.90 12.62
C ARG A 364 14.70 11.86 13.96
N GLU A 365 13.89 12.85 14.26
CA GLU A 365 13.13 12.96 15.52
C GLU A 365 12.15 11.78 15.69
N CYS A 366 11.45 11.36 14.62
CA CYS A 366 10.60 10.15 14.69
C CYS A 366 11.41 8.90 14.98
N MET A 367 12.59 8.76 14.38
CA MET A 367 13.43 7.58 14.58
C MET A 367 14.09 7.55 15.98
N GLU A 368 14.33 8.71 16.59
CA GLU A 368 14.85 8.84 17.96
C GLU A 368 13.78 8.49 19.01
N VAL A 369 12.53 8.90 18.77
CA VAL A 369 11.41 8.63 19.71
C VAL A 369 10.87 7.21 19.59
N ALA A 370 11.01 6.57 18.43
CA ALA A 370 10.54 5.21 18.18
C ALA A 370 11.35 4.17 18.99
N ASP A 371 10.72 3.03 19.31
CA ASP A 371 11.40 1.93 19.97
C ASP A 371 12.67 1.50 19.21
N PRO A 372 13.79 1.34 19.88
CA PRO A 372 15.03 0.91 19.25
C PRO A 372 14.88 -0.52 18.72
N ILE A 373 15.37 -0.74 17.49
CA ILE A 373 15.47 -2.05 16.86
C ILE A 373 16.95 -2.45 16.87
N LYS A 374 17.26 -3.67 17.30
CA LYS A 374 18.63 -4.19 17.36
C LYS A 374 19.19 -4.53 15.97
N ASP A 375 18.31 -4.92 15.05
CA ASP A 375 18.68 -5.35 13.70
C ASP A 375 18.63 -4.19 12.68
N GLU A 376 19.22 -4.42 11.51
CA GLU A 376 19.15 -3.47 10.40
C GLU A 376 17.69 -3.27 9.94
N VAL A 377 17.26 -2.02 9.84
CA VAL A 377 15.88 -1.67 9.46
C VAL A 377 15.75 -1.69 7.95
N HIS A 378 15.08 -2.71 7.41
CA HIS A 378 14.80 -2.83 5.98
C HIS A 378 13.47 -2.19 5.57
N PHE A 379 12.51 -2.08 6.50
CA PHE A 379 11.19 -1.47 6.28
C PHE A 379 10.87 -0.46 7.37
N PHE A 380 10.85 0.82 7.00
CA PHE A 380 10.84 1.93 7.95
C PHE A 380 9.48 2.31 8.50
N TYR A 381 8.38 1.86 7.89
CA TYR A 381 7.03 2.32 8.26
C TYR A 381 6.66 1.97 9.70
N TYR A 382 7.06 0.81 10.21
CA TYR A 382 6.83 0.44 11.61
C TYR A 382 7.41 1.46 12.59
N ARG A 383 8.69 1.79 12.40
CA ARG A 383 9.37 2.77 13.26
C ARG A 383 8.83 4.18 13.07
N LEU A 384 8.52 4.57 11.83
CA LEU A 384 7.93 5.87 11.56
C LEU A 384 6.54 5.99 12.17
N ALA A 385 5.69 4.96 12.04
CA ALA A 385 4.37 4.93 12.66
C ALA A 385 4.46 5.03 14.19
N ASP A 386 5.37 4.27 14.80
CA ASP A 386 5.59 4.32 16.26
C ASP A 386 6.12 5.68 16.71
N GLY A 387 7.12 6.24 16.03
CA GLY A 387 7.67 7.56 16.34
C GLY A 387 6.65 8.69 16.20
N VAL A 388 5.83 8.65 15.15
CA VAL A 388 4.71 9.59 14.95
C VAL A 388 3.69 9.45 16.09
N ARG A 389 3.25 8.23 16.37
CA ARG A 389 2.30 7.93 17.45
C ARG A 389 2.79 8.42 18.81
N ARG A 390 4.02 8.10 19.20
CA ARG A 390 4.62 8.51 20.48
C ARG A 390 4.78 10.02 20.58
N THR A 391 5.11 10.68 19.48
CA THR A 391 5.19 12.14 19.43
C THR A 391 3.79 12.75 19.63
N LEU A 392 2.78 12.25 18.91
CA LEU A 392 1.42 12.77 18.97
C LEU A 392 0.71 12.43 20.30
N ALA A 393 1.06 11.32 20.95
CA ALA A 393 0.52 10.94 22.28
C ALA A 393 0.78 12.01 23.36
N LYS A 394 1.81 12.83 23.21
CA LYS A 394 2.10 13.94 24.13
C LYS A 394 1.30 15.21 23.80
N ALA A 395 0.44 15.19 22.79
CA ALA A 395 -0.37 16.34 22.41
C ALA A 395 -1.55 16.52 23.39
N ARG A 396 -1.74 17.75 23.89
CA ARG A 396 -2.89 18.10 24.74
C ARG A 396 -4.15 18.46 23.96
N THR A 397 -4.05 18.66 22.66
CA THR A 397 -5.16 19.04 21.76
C THR A 397 -5.01 18.34 20.43
N GLY A 398 -6.12 18.06 19.75
CA GLY A 398 -6.14 17.56 18.39
C GLY A 398 -5.77 18.62 17.34
N VAL A 399 -6.36 18.53 16.16
CA VAL A 399 -6.09 19.42 15.00
C VAL A 399 -7.18 20.48 14.78
N GLN A 400 -8.18 20.56 15.63
CA GLN A 400 -9.33 21.47 15.48
C GLN A 400 -8.94 22.94 15.32
N ALA A 401 -7.88 23.38 16.01
CA ALA A 401 -7.42 24.77 15.93
C ALA A 401 -7.04 25.19 14.48
N PHE A 402 -6.64 24.24 13.62
CA PHE A 402 -6.30 24.49 12.21
C PHE A 402 -7.53 24.70 11.32
N PHE A 403 -8.73 24.39 11.83
CA PHE A 403 -10.00 24.54 11.12
C PHE A 403 -10.93 25.54 11.80
N LYS A 404 -10.55 26.06 12.97
CA LYS A 404 -11.24 27.22 13.51
C LYS A 404 -11.03 28.33 12.51
N THR A 405 -12.08 28.78 11.88
CA THR A 405 -12.11 30.05 11.19
C THR A 405 -11.73 31.08 12.25
N LEU A 406 -10.70 31.85 12.00
CA LEU A 406 -10.72 33.22 12.49
C LEU A 406 -12.05 33.76 11.95
N ARG A 407 -13.10 33.82 12.77
CA ARG A 407 -14.20 34.72 12.50
C ARG A 407 -13.47 36.03 12.25
N PRO A 408 -13.61 36.71 11.11
CA PRO A 408 -13.12 38.07 11.03
C PRO A 408 -13.68 38.70 12.28
N ASN A 409 -12.82 39.19 13.16
CA ASN A 409 -13.27 39.93 14.33
C ASN A 409 -14.16 40.99 13.74
N GLN A 410 -15.48 40.95 14.02
CA GLN A 410 -16.38 42.03 13.61
C GLN A 410 -15.83 43.38 14.11
N ALA A 411 -15.00 43.35 15.15
CA ALA A 411 -14.22 44.50 15.65
C ALA A 411 -13.05 44.96 14.74
N GLN A 412 -12.65 44.18 13.74
CA GLN A 412 -11.54 44.55 12.85
C GLN A 412 -11.96 45.13 11.49
N ILE A 413 -13.27 45.19 11.20
CA ILE A 413 -13.78 45.98 10.10
C ILE A 413 -14.07 47.42 10.63
N HIS A 414 -13.08 48.02 11.21
CA HIS A 414 -13.07 49.48 11.31
C HIS A 414 -12.57 50.04 9.99
N ILE A 415 -13.48 50.17 9.01
CA ILE A 415 -13.27 51.17 7.96
C ILE A 415 -13.35 52.50 8.66
N ARG A 416 -12.22 53.22 8.79
CA ARG A 416 -12.15 54.56 9.37
C ARG A 416 -13.27 55.40 8.72
N GLY A 417 -14.23 55.83 9.53
CA GLY A 417 -15.29 56.74 9.07
C GLY A 417 -16.70 56.14 8.91
N TYR A 418 -16.92 54.82 9.17
CA TYR A 418 -18.26 54.24 9.13
C TYR A 418 -18.56 53.52 10.43
N GLN A 419 -19.57 53.97 11.18
CA GLN A 419 -20.24 53.21 12.24
C GLN A 419 -21.41 52.45 11.61
N PHE A 420 -21.37 51.12 11.66
CA PHE A 420 -22.50 50.27 11.39
C PHE A 420 -23.29 50.07 12.68
N VAL A 421 -24.56 50.47 12.69
CA VAL A 421 -25.52 50.28 13.78
C VAL A 421 -25.98 48.82 13.80
#